data_561d29aa38ce91092794571bbc13dd5a
#
_entry.id   561d29aa38ce91092794571bbc13dd5a
#
_cell.length_a   1.000
_cell.length_b   1.000
_cell.length_c   1.000
_cell.angle_alpha   90.00
_cell.angle_beta   90.00
_cell.angle_gamma   90.00
#
_symmetry.space_group_name_H-M   'P 1'
#
loop_
_entity.id
_entity.type
_entity.pdbx_description
1 polymer ?
#
loop_
_entity_poly.entity_id
_entity_poly.type
_entity_poly.pdbx_seq_one_letter_code
_entity_poly.pdbx_strand_id
1 'polypeptide(L)'
;MALEKIYSNEIKEALGYLDKALSNKGNHLMINYHYCSIYLDLGYFNLAQQYIHKSLKMAVQQLSFDRLYYLLLNQGVLYMYTSRYDEANKLFLKLLNESIKRQNEIMKYCILSNLVFTSLIQKDIKSGFDYLNRIDEQFTDDLDLRMYKCLLYYFGHEYTKSKECIASFFRDVKDSKYHKSFIRALKYMMDNKPMKAIANFETCYQIALKNGQYDRAIFVLKQLNELYLDHGLQNKLKKVKELQENFYKMSYANQIIEEIGLKLN
;
A
#
# COMPACT_ATOMS: atom_id res chain seq x y z
N MET A 1 22.71 -5.47 0.65
CA MET A 1 22.44 -5.60 -0.80
C MET A 1 20.95 -5.82 -1.11
N ALA A 2 20.28 -6.95 -0.75
CA ALA A 2 18.82 -7.11 -1.05
C ALA A 2 17.97 -5.99 -0.44
N LEU A 3 18.15 -5.67 0.85
CA LEU A 3 17.42 -4.59 1.54
C LEU A 3 17.63 -3.21 0.90
N GLU A 4 18.85 -2.88 0.51
CA GLU A 4 19.16 -1.64 -0.19
C GLU A 4 18.38 -1.55 -1.51
N LYS A 5 18.27 -2.65 -2.26
CA LYS A 5 17.52 -2.72 -3.51
C LYS A 5 16.00 -2.65 -3.31
N ILE A 6 15.47 -3.18 -2.21
CA ILE A 6 14.07 -2.99 -1.83
C ILE A 6 13.81 -1.49 -1.57
N TYR A 7 14.65 -0.82 -0.78
CA TYR A 7 14.49 0.60 -0.47
C TYR A 7 14.73 1.52 -1.68
N SER A 8 15.58 1.12 -2.63
CA SER A 8 15.78 1.86 -3.90
C SER A 8 14.77 1.50 -4.98
N ASN A 9 13.82 0.61 -4.67
CA ASN A 9 12.79 0.12 -5.59
C ASN A 9 13.33 -0.66 -6.82
N GLU A 10 14.52 -1.26 -6.70
CA GLU A 10 15.13 -2.11 -7.72
C GLU A 10 14.74 -3.58 -7.48
N ILE A 11 13.44 -3.86 -7.58
CA ILE A 11 12.81 -5.09 -7.11
C ILE A 11 13.37 -6.36 -7.77
N LYS A 12 13.68 -6.33 -9.10
CA LYS A 12 14.29 -7.49 -9.77
C LYS A 12 15.65 -7.87 -9.17
N GLU A 13 16.47 -6.87 -8.86
CA GLU A 13 17.76 -7.12 -8.23
C GLU A 13 17.60 -7.60 -6.79
N ALA A 14 16.64 -7.05 -6.06
CA ALA A 14 16.31 -7.48 -4.71
C ALA A 14 15.91 -8.97 -4.69
N LEU A 15 15.02 -9.39 -5.58
CA LEU A 15 14.64 -10.80 -5.74
C LEU A 15 15.84 -11.69 -6.08
N GLY A 16 16.71 -11.26 -7.02
CA GLY A 16 17.91 -12.01 -7.36
C GLY A 16 18.89 -12.19 -6.17
N TYR A 17 19.00 -11.20 -5.28
CA TYR A 17 19.77 -11.34 -4.05
C TYR A 17 19.11 -12.27 -3.02
N LEU A 18 17.77 -12.23 -2.93
CA LEU A 18 17.04 -13.16 -2.05
C LEU A 18 17.14 -14.60 -2.53
N ASP A 19 17.05 -14.84 -3.85
CA ASP A 19 17.23 -16.16 -4.46
C ASP A 19 18.63 -16.74 -4.16
N LYS A 20 19.68 -15.92 -4.30
CA LYS A 20 21.04 -16.32 -3.93
C LYS A 20 21.18 -16.58 -2.43
N ALA A 21 20.53 -15.78 -1.59
CA ALA A 21 20.55 -15.99 -0.15
C ALA A 21 19.80 -17.27 0.24
N LEU A 22 18.70 -17.58 -0.42
CA LEU A 22 17.89 -18.80 -0.22
C LEU A 22 18.69 -20.05 -0.63
N SER A 23 19.40 -19.99 -1.77
CA SER A 23 20.21 -21.12 -2.24
C SER A 23 21.40 -21.40 -1.31
N ASN A 24 22.00 -20.37 -0.71
CA ASN A 24 23.18 -20.51 0.15
C ASN A 24 22.84 -20.86 1.61
N LYS A 25 21.77 -20.33 2.14
CA LYS A 25 21.38 -20.44 3.56
C LYS A 25 20.16 -21.32 3.81
N GLY A 26 19.54 -21.83 2.75
CA GLY A 26 18.28 -22.57 2.85
C GLY A 26 17.11 -21.70 3.31
N ASN A 27 16.05 -22.37 3.78
CA ASN A 27 14.80 -21.73 4.16
C ASN A 27 14.95 -20.92 5.46
N HIS A 28 15.20 -19.60 5.34
CA HIS A 28 15.42 -18.70 6.46
C HIS A 28 14.24 -17.75 6.63
N LEU A 29 13.77 -17.56 7.87
CA LEU A 29 12.61 -16.71 8.21
C LEU A 29 12.68 -15.32 7.60
N MET A 30 13.84 -14.64 7.70
CA MET A 30 14.03 -13.30 7.13
C MET A 30 13.92 -13.23 5.62
N ILE A 31 14.45 -14.23 4.93
CA ILE A 31 14.38 -14.29 3.48
C ILE A 31 12.91 -14.42 3.05
N ASN A 32 12.16 -15.31 3.66
CA ASN A 32 10.74 -15.48 3.36
C ASN A 32 9.91 -14.22 3.73
N TYR A 33 10.25 -13.53 4.83
CA TYR A 33 9.64 -12.25 5.20
C TYR A 33 9.81 -11.20 4.11
N HIS A 34 11.03 -11.06 3.53
CA HIS A 34 11.29 -10.11 2.47
C HIS A 34 10.58 -10.47 1.16
N TYR A 35 10.50 -11.75 0.81
CA TYR A 35 9.67 -12.20 -0.31
C TYR A 35 8.21 -11.79 -0.12
N CYS A 36 7.65 -12.01 1.09
CA CYS A 36 6.29 -11.61 1.41
C CYS A 36 6.06 -10.11 1.16
N SER A 37 6.94 -9.24 1.68
CA SER A 37 6.81 -7.79 1.51
C SER A 37 6.90 -7.38 0.03
N ILE A 38 7.88 -7.91 -0.70
CA ILE A 38 8.04 -7.62 -2.14
C ILE A 38 6.81 -8.07 -2.93
N TYR A 39 6.27 -9.26 -2.67
CA TYR A 39 5.10 -9.75 -3.40
C TYR A 39 3.83 -8.97 -3.07
N LEU A 40 3.70 -8.42 -1.85
CA LEU A 40 2.63 -7.48 -1.53
C LEU A 40 2.74 -6.20 -2.37
N ASP A 41 3.93 -5.61 -2.45
CA ASP A 41 4.17 -4.38 -3.21
C ASP A 41 3.95 -4.61 -4.72
N LEU A 42 4.32 -5.78 -5.23
CA LEU A 42 4.09 -6.19 -6.62
C LEU A 42 2.63 -6.58 -6.93
N GLY A 43 1.76 -6.68 -5.92
CA GLY A 43 0.38 -7.13 -6.10
C GLY A 43 0.25 -8.65 -6.37
N TYR A 44 1.29 -9.44 -6.13
CA TYR A 44 1.28 -10.90 -6.26
C TYR A 44 0.71 -11.53 -4.99
N PHE A 45 -0.56 -11.27 -4.72
CA PHE A 45 -1.18 -11.57 -3.43
C PHE A 45 -1.19 -13.05 -3.06
N ASN A 46 -1.29 -13.96 -4.04
CA ASN A 46 -1.24 -15.40 -3.77
C ASN A 46 0.16 -15.84 -3.31
N LEU A 47 1.22 -15.31 -3.95
CA LEU A 47 2.59 -15.56 -3.52
C LEU A 47 2.86 -14.95 -2.16
N ALA A 48 2.44 -13.72 -1.94
CA ALA A 48 2.52 -13.07 -0.63
C ALA A 48 1.85 -13.93 0.45
N GLN A 49 0.65 -14.47 0.20
CA GLN A 49 -0.06 -15.35 1.13
C GLN A 49 0.73 -16.63 1.45
N GLN A 50 1.33 -17.27 0.45
CA GLN A 50 2.14 -18.46 0.66
C GLN A 50 3.35 -18.17 1.54
N TYR A 51 4.09 -17.09 1.24
CA TYR A 51 5.26 -16.69 2.01
C TYR A 51 4.89 -16.22 3.43
N ILE A 52 3.75 -15.53 3.61
CA ILE A 52 3.22 -15.20 4.94
C ILE A 52 2.99 -16.49 5.75
N HIS A 53 2.25 -17.44 5.17
CA HIS A 53 1.92 -18.72 5.86
C HIS A 53 3.16 -19.49 6.27
N LYS A 54 4.10 -19.64 5.32
CA LYS A 54 5.38 -20.32 5.55
C LYS A 54 6.18 -19.61 6.66
N SER A 55 6.26 -18.29 6.60
CA SER A 55 7.01 -17.49 7.58
C SER A 55 6.35 -17.50 8.96
N LEU A 56 5.02 -17.43 9.04
CA LEU A 56 4.29 -17.53 10.32
C LEU A 56 4.58 -18.87 11.01
N LYS A 57 4.52 -19.98 10.27
CA LYS A 57 4.85 -21.31 10.80
C LYS A 57 6.28 -21.35 11.35
N MET A 58 7.24 -20.81 10.60
CA MET A 58 8.64 -20.74 11.04
C MET A 58 8.83 -19.81 12.26
N ALA A 59 8.17 -18.66 12.29
CA ALA A 59 8.26 -17.73 13.42
C ALA A 59 7.76 -18.35 14.72
N VAL A 60 6.67 -19.12 14.66
CA VAL A 60 6.14 -19.87 15.80
C VAL A 60 7.11 -20.97 16.24
N GLN A 61 7.63 -21.76 15.29
CA GLN A 61 8.59 -22.84 15.61
C GLN A 61 9.90 -22.31 16.22
N GLN A 62 10.35 -21.11 15.80
CA GLN A 62 11.56 -20.48 16.30
C GLN A 62 11.33 -19.56 17.51
N LEU A 63 10.10 -19.51 18.02
CA LEU A 63 9.69 -18.60 19.12
C LEU A 63 10.08 -17.12 18.85
N SER A 64 10.08 -16.73 17.57
CA SER A 64 10.47 -15.38 17.13
C SER A 64 9.28 -14.43 17.15
N PHE A 65 8.85 -14.04 18.35
CA PHE A 65 7.63 -13.24 18.56
C PHE A 65 7.67 -11.88 17.86
N ASP A 66 8.81 -11.19 17.84
CA ASP A 66 8.91 -9.89 17.18
C ASP A 66 8.65 -10.02 15.66
N ARG A 67 9.19 -11.07 15.04
CA ARG A 67 8.94 -11.33 13.61
C ARG A 67 7.51 -11.78 13.34
N LEU A 68 6.90 -12.50 14.28
CA LEU A 68 5.49 -12.88 14.20
C LEU A 68 4.59 -11.65 14.03
N TYR A 69 4.86 -10.56 14.77
CA TYR A 69 4.07 -9.33 14.68
C TYR A 69 4.18 -8.65 13.32
N TYR A 70 5.39 -8.57 12.75
CA TYR A 70 5.57 -7.99 11.41
C TYR A 70 4.93 -8.85 10.31
N LEU A 71 4.95 -10.17 10.45
CA LEU A 71 4.26 -11.07 9.52
C LEU A 71 2.74 -10.94 9.62
N LEU A 72 2.20 -10.78 10.82
CA LEU A 72 0.78 -10.51 11.03
C LEU A 72 0.38 -9.13 10.49
N LEU A 73 1.27 -8.13 10.57
CA LEU A 73 1.06 -6.84 9.92
C LEU A 73 0.94 -7.02 8.39
N ASN A 74 1.86 -7.77 7.76
CA ASN A 74 1.79 -8.10 6.33
C ASN A 74 0.52 -8.88 5.97
N GLN A 75 0.04 -9.77 6.85
CA GLN A 75 -1.26 -10.45 6.66
C GLN A 75 -2.42 -9.45 6.67
N GLY A 76 -2.40 -8.46 7.55
CA GLY A 76 -3.39 -7.38 7.57
C GLY A 76 -3.36 -6.54 6.30
N VAL A 77 -2.16 -6.21 5.79
CA VAL A 77 -1.96 -5.52 4.51
C VAL A 77 -2.51 -6.35 3.35
N LEU A 78 -2.25 -7.66 3.33
CA LEU A 78 -2.83 -8.56 2.32
C LEU A 78 -4.35 -8.55 2.35
N TYR A 79 -4.97 -8.62 3.54
CA TYR A 79 -6.42 -8.51 3.68
C TYR A 79 -6.94 -7.19 3.11
N MET A 80 -6.28 -6.08 3.41
CA MET A 80 -6.62 -4.75 2.91
C MET A 80 -6.57 -4.69 1.37
N TYR A 81 -5.51 -5.19 0.75
CA TYR A 81 -5.36 -5.19 -0.71
C TYR A 81 -6.32 -6.16 -1.43
N THR A 82 -6.75 -7.21 -0.75
CA THR A 82 -7.77 -8.14 -1.25
C THR A 82 -9.20 -7.74 -0.88
N SER A 83 -9.41 -6.49 -0.44
CA SER A 83 -10.71 -5.89 -0.08
C SER A 83 -11.42 -6.56 1.12
N ARG A 84 -10.67 -7.28 1.95
CA ARG A 84 -11.13 -7.90 3.20
C ARG A 84 -10.93 -6.94 4.37
N TYR A 85 -11.56 -5.76 4.30
CA TYR A 85 -11.28 -4.64 5.21
C TYR A 85 -11.63 -4.92 6.67
N ASP A 86 -12.71 -5.66 6.95
CA ASP A 86 -13.11 -5.99 8.33
C ASP A 86 -12.09 -6.89 9.00
N GLU A 87 -11.53 -7.85 8.26
CA GLU A 87 -10.49 -8.75 8.76
C GLU A 87 -9.16 -8.01 8.94
N ALA A 88 -8.83 -7.10 8.02
CA ALA A 88 -7.66 -6.23 8.15
C ALA A 88 -7.77 -5.36 9.41
N ASN A 89 -8.88 -4.64 9.58
CA ASN A 89 -9.12 -3.78 10.73
C ASN A 89 -9.07 -4.55 12.05
N LYS A 90 -9.73 -5.72 12.10
CA LYS A 90 -9.73 -6.57 13.31
C LYS A 90 -8.31 -7.03 13.68
N LEU A 91 -7.49 -7.36 12.68
CA LEU A 91 -6.11 -7.76 12.92
C LEU A 91 -5.24 -6.55 13.33
N PHE A 92 -5.35 -5.42 12.62
CA PHE A 92 -4.61 -4.21 12.94
C PHE A 92 -4.91 -3.69 14.36
N LEU A 93 -6.18 -3.70 14.78
CA LEU A 93 -6.54 -3.28 16.15
C LEU A 93 -5.95 -4.20 17.23
N LYS A 94 -5.88 -5.51 17.00
CA LYS A 94 -5.20 -6.44 17.91
C LYS A 94 -3.70 -6.14 17.99
N LEU A 95 -3.06 -5.94 16.82
CA LEU A 95 -1.63 -5.62 16.76
C LEU A 95 -1.32 -4.25 17.37
N LEU A 96 -2.21 -3.27 17.22
CA LEU A 96 -2.08 -1.96 17.84
C LEU A 96 -2.02 -2.04 19.36
N ASN A 97 -2.92 -2.82 19.97
CA ASN A 97 -2.89 -3.03 21.41
C ASN A 97 -1.57 -3.67 21.90
N GLU A 98 -1.06 -4.63 21.12
CA GLU A 98 0.23 -5.26 21.45
C GLU A 98 1.42 -4.30 21.22
N SER A 99 1.41 -3.47 20.18
CA SER A 99 2.48 -2.48 19.94
C SER A 99 2.55 -1.45 21.07
N ILE A 100 1.41 -1.02 21.61
CA ILE A 100 1.33 -0.11 22.75
C ILE A 100 1.90 -0.77 24.01
N LYS A 101 1.49 -2.01 24.33
CA LYS A 101 2.03 -2.76 25.49
C LYS A 101 3.54 -2.95 25.42
N ARG A 102 4.08 -3.12 24.21
CA ARG A 102 5.52 -3.32 23.97
C ARG A 102 6.30 -2.03 23.78
N GLN A 103 5.63 -0.88 23.81
CA GLN A 103 6.23 0.43 23.54
C GLN A 103 6.98 0.49 22.20
N ASN A 104 6.44 -0.23 21.17
CA ASN A 104 7.03 -0.27 19.85
C ASN A 104 6.39 0.80 18.96
N GLU A 105 6.96 2.00 18.97
CA GLU A 105 6.43 3.17 18.25
C GLU A 105 6.48 3.01 16.74
N ILE A 106 7.48 2.31 16.18
CA ILE A 106 7.57 2.03 14.74
C ILE A 106 6.41 1.12 14.33
N MET A 107 6.16 0.04 15.07
CA MET A 107 5.04 -0.86 14.79
C MET A 107 3.70 -0.15 14.94
N LYS A 108 3.53 0.64 16.00
CA LYS A 108 2.34 1.46 16.25
C LYS A 108 2.07 2.41 15.08
N TYR A 109 3.11 3.11 14.60
CA TYR A 109 3.04 3.97 13.43
C TYR A 109 2.59 3.20 12.17
N CYS A 110 3.24 2.08 11.84
CA CYS A 110 2.88 1.27 10.68
C CYS A 110 1.41 0.81 10.72
N ILE A 111 0.93 0.38 11.89
CA ILE A 111 -0.44 -0.07 12.06
C ILE A 111 -1.43 1.09 11.91
N LEU A 112 -1.17 2.22 12.58
CA LEU A 112 -2.04 3.40 12.50
C LEU A 112 -2.12 3.94 11.08
N SER A 113 -1.00 3.98 10.34
CA SER A 113 -0.98 4.39 8.93
C SER A 113 -1.88 3.49 8.06
N ASN A 114 -1.83 2.17 8.26
CA ASN A 114 -2.71 1.24 7.56
C ASN A 114 -4.19 1.40 7.96
N LEU A 115 -4.48 1.68 9.23
CA LEU A 115 -5.85 1.96 9.69
C LEU A 115 -6.38 3.27 9.09
N VAL A 116 -5.57 4.33 8.99
CA VAL A 116 -5.94 5.58 8.29
C VAL A 116 -6.27 5.28 6.83
N PHE A 117 -5.39 4.52 6.14
CA PHE A 117 -5.61 4.15 4.74
C PHE A 117 -6.88 3.32 4.55
N THR A 118 -7.12 2.32 5.41
CA THR A 118 -8.33 1.48 5.34
C THR A 118 -9.59 2.32 5.58
N SER A 119 -9.55 3.25 6.53
CA SER A 119 -10.66 4.17 6.82
C SER A 119 -10.96 5.08 5.61
N LEU A 120 -9.93 5.57 4.90
CA LEU A 120 -10.10 6.34 3.66
C LEU A 120 -10.80 5.52 2.57
N ILE A 121 -10.42 4.25 2.39
CA ILE A 121 -11.05 3.37 1.39
C ILE A 121 -12.51 3.08 1.74
N GLN A 122 -12.83 2.90 3.03
CA GLN A 122 -14.17 2.65 3.53
C GLN A 122 -15.01 3.94 3.68
N LYS A 123 -14.40 5.12 3.45
CA LYS A 123 -15.00 6.45 3.64
C LYS A 123 -15.45 6.68 5.11
N ASP A 124 -14.81 6.01 6.06
CA ASP A 124 -14.97 6.27 7.50
C ASP A 124 -14.03 7.38 7.96
N ILE A 125 -14.45 8.61 7.70
CA ILE A 125 -13.63 9.80 7.91
C ILE A 125 -13.34 10.03 9.39
N LYS A 126 -14.31 9.73 10.26
CA LYS A 126 -14.15 9.89 11.71
C LYS A 126 -13.03 8.99 12.24
N SER A 127 -13.10 7.71 11.97
CA SER A 127 -12.05 6.76 12.38
C SER A 127 -10.70 7.10 11.76
N GLY A 128 -10.69 7.55 10.49
CA GLY A 128 -9.48 8.02 9.82
C GLY A 128 -8.76 9.14 10.59
N PHE A 129 -9.49 10.17 11.04
CA PHE A 129 -8.92 11.23 11.88
C PHE A 129 -8.52 10.73 13.27
N ASP A 130 -9.33 9.87 13.89
CA ASP A 130 -9.00 9.31 15.20
C ASP A 130 -7.67 8.54 15.18
N TYR A 131 -7.42 7.76 14.12
CA TYR A 131 -6.15 7.06 13.95
C TYR A 131 -5.00 8.00 13.60
N LEU A 132 -5.23 8.97 12.70
CA LEU A 132 -4.22 9.95 12.31
C LEU A 132 -3.71 10.76 13.51
N ASN A 133 -4.61 11.18 14.39
CA ASN A 133 -4.28 11.96 15.59
C ASN A 133 -3.53 11.15 16.67
N ARG A 134 -3.47 9.82 16.54
CA ARG A 134 -2.71 8.94 17.45
C ARG A 134 -1.29 8.67 16.97
N ILE A 135 -0.94 9.14 15.77
CA ILE A 135 0.42 9.02 15.21
C ILE A 135 1.30 10.09 15.86
N ASP A 136 2.47 9.67 16.32
CA ASP A 136 3.43 10.57 16.98
C ASP A 136 4.01 11.60 16.00
N GLU A 137 4.33 12.78 16.53
CA GLU A 137 4.82 13.92 15.75
C GLU A 137 6.05 13.59 14.90
N GLN A 138 6.94 12.72 15.38
CA GLN A 138 8.14 12.30 14.65
C GLN A 138 7.86 11.62 13.30
N PHE A 139 6.64 11.13 13.06
CA PHE A 139 6.23 10.49 11.81
C PHE A 139 5.35 11.36 10.92
N THR A 140 5.04 12.60 11.34
CA THR A 140 4.09 13.48 10.61
C THR A 140 4.62 13.99 9.28
N ASP A 141 5.92 13.90 9.03
CA ASP A 141 6.54 14.26 7.74
C ASP A 141 6.42 13.19 6.67
N ASP A 142 5.87 12.02 7.00
CA ASP A 142 5.59 10.97 6.02
C ASP A 142 4.64 11.47 4.93
N LEU A 143 5.06 11.28 3.67
CA LEU A 143 4.34 11.84 2.52
C LEU A 143 2.97 11.20 2.29
N ASP A 144 2.84 9.90 2.57
CA ASP A 144 1.55 9.21 2.46
C ASP A 144 0.58 9.71 3.54
N LEU A 145 1.03 9.88 4.79
CA LEU A 145 0.19 10.45 5.86
C LEU A 145 -0.24 11.88 5.55
N ARG A 146 0.65 12.71 5.03
CA ARG A 146 0.31 14.07 4.62
C ARG A 146 -0.72 14.07 3.48
N MET A 147 -0.59 13.15 2.54
CA MET A 147 -1.57 12.94 1.46
C MET A 147 -2.91 12.45 2.03
N TYR A 148 -2.90 11.48 2.94
CA TYR A 148 -4.12 10.95 3.59
C TYR A 148 -4.85 12.04 4.39
N LYS A 149 -4.11 12.91 5.08
CA LYS A 149 -4.71 14.06 5.79
C LYS A 149 -5.47 14.99 4.84
N CYS A 150 -4.89 15.31 3.68
CA CYS A 150 -5.57 16.09 2.66
C CYS A 150 -6.86 15.41 2.17
N LEU A 151 -6.81 14.08 1.96
CA LEU A 151 -7.96 13.27 1.53
C LEU A 151 -9.04 13.20 2.60
N LEU A 152 -8.68 13.01 3.87
CA LEU A 152 -9.63 12.97 4.98
C LEU A 152 -10.42 14.29 5.08
N TYR A 153 -9.75 15.45 4.98
CA TYR A 153 -10.44 16.73 4.93
C TYR A 153 -11.31 16.88 3.69
N TYR A 154 -10.87 16.39 2.53
CA TYR A 154 -11.66 16.44 1.30
C TYR A 154 -12.94 15.59 1.41
N PHE A 155 -12.83 14.34 1.79
CA PHE A 155 -13.98 13.44 1.92
C PHE A 155 -14.88 13.80 3.13
N GLY A 156 -14.33 14.45 4.15
CA GLY A 156 -15.07 15.03 5.26
C GLY A 156 -15.76 16.36 4.93
N HIS A 157 -15.71 16.82 3.66
CA HIS A 157 -16.26 18.09 3.19
C HIS A 157 -15.66 19.33 3.88
N GLU A 158 -14.53 19.19 4.57
CA GLU A 158 -13.78 20.29 5.19
C GLU A 158 -12.85 20.98 4.18
N TYR A 159 -13.41 21.50 3.10
CA TYR A 159 -12.66 21.97 1.93
C TYR A 159 -11.65 23.07 2.24
N THR A 160 -11.92 23.96 3.20
CA THR A 160 -10.95 24.99 3.63
C THR A 160 -9.69 24.35 4.20
N LYS A 161 -9.84 23.42 5.14
CA LYS A 161 -8.69 22.71 5.73
C LYS A 161 -7.96 21.84 4.70
N SER A 162 -8.69 21.22 3.77
CA SER A 162 -8.08 20.49 2.66
C SER A 162 -7.21 21.40 1.79
N LYS A 163 -7.68 22.60 1.45
CA LYS A 163 -6.91 23.62 0.69
C LYS A 163 -5.64 24.05 1.43
N GLU A 164 -5.72 24.28 2.72
CA GLU A 164 -4.58 24.62 3.57
C GLU A 164 -3.55 23.49 3.60
N CYS A 165 -4.01 22.25 3.79
CA CYS A 165 -3.16 21.06 3.72
C CYS A 165 -2.45 20.93 2.37
N ILE A 166 -3.17 21.12 1.27
CA ILE A 166 -2.63 21.09 -0.09
C ILE A 166 -1.57 22.17 -0.29
N ALA A 167 -1.84 23.39 0.17
CA ALA A 167 -0.90 24.50 0.07
C ALA A 167 0.40 24.24 0.86
N SER A 168 0.28 23.74 2.10
CA SER A 168 1.43 23.30 2.91
C SER A 168 2.19 22.19 2.20
N PHE A 169 1.50 21.18 1.65
CA PHE A 169 2.15 20.09 0.94
C PHE A 169 3.04 20.59 -0.21
N PHE A 170 2.53 21.49 -1.04
CA PHE A 170 3.31 22.02 -2.18
C PHE A 170 4.47 22.92 -1.76
N ARG A 171 4.37 23.61 -0.62
CA ARG A 171 5.45 24.44 -0.08
C ARG A 171 6.62 23.58 0.41
N ASP A 172 6.31 22.48 1.11
CA ASP A 172 7.29 21.72 1.87
C ASP A 172 7.88 20.53 1.07
N VAL A 173 7.09 19.94 0.17
CA VAL A 173 7.50 18.75 -0.59
C VAL A 173 8.15 19.13 -1.91
N LYS A 174 9.48 18.92 -2.04
CA LYS A 174 10.24 19.25 -3.25
C LYS A 174 10.27 18.12 -4.28
N ASP A 175 10.47 16.87 -3.87
CA ASP A 175 10.90 15.78 -4.73
C ASP A 175 10.03 14.51 -4.70
N SER A 176 8.74 14.63 -4.94
CA SER A 176 7.90 13.45 -5.13
C SER A 176 6.87 13.67 -6.25
N LYS A 177 7.18 13.15 -7.43
CA LYS A 177 6.29 13.27 -8.60
C LYS A 177 4.95 12.59 -8.35
N TYR A 178 4.92 11.40 -7.72
CA TYR A 178 3.69 10.67 -7.42
C TYR A 178 2.78 11.49 -6.52
N HIS A 179 3.24 11.85 -5.32
CA HIS A 179 2.44 12.59 -4.34
C HIS A 179 2.01 13.97 -4.86
N LYS A 180 2.90 14.70 -5.54
CA LYS A 180 2.54 15.99 -6.15
C LYS A 180 1.45 15.86 -7.22
N SER A 181 1.49 14.83 -8.06
CA SER A 181 0.44 14.60 -9.05
C SER A 181 -0.86 14.22 -8.37
N PHE A 182 -0.81 13.38 -7.33
CA PHE A 182 -1.98 13.00 -6.55
C PHE A 182 -2.66 14.20 -5.89
N ILE A 183 -1.88 15.03 -5.21
CA ILE A 183 -2.39 16.25 -4.53
C ILE A 183 -2.90 17.29 -5.54
N ARG A 184 -2.29 17.41 -6.74
CA ARG A 184 -2.84 18.23 -7.84
C ARG A 184 -4.19 17.70 -8.32
N ALA A 185 -4.32 16.39 -8.47
CA ALA A 185 -5.60 15.78 -8.83
C ALA A 185 -6.69 16.16 -7.81
N LEU A 186 -6.40 15.99 -6.52
CA LEU A 186 -7.31 16.39 -5.44
C LEU A 186 -7.70 17.87 -5.51
N LYS A 187 -6.72 18.76 -5.72
CA LYS A 187 -6.97 20.18 -5.93
C LYS A 187 -7.92 20.43 -7.10
N TYR A 188 -7.70 19.77 -8.23
CA TYR A 188 -8.57 19.93 -9.40
C TYR A 188 -9.98 19.38 -9.18
N MET A 189 -10.15 18.33 -8.36
CA MET A 189 -11.48 17.90 -7.95
C MET A 189 -12.21 19.01 -7.17
N MET A 190 -11.53 19.67 -6.23
CA MET A 190 -12.07 20.77 -5.45
C MET A 190 -12.38 22.01 -6.30
N ASP A 191 -11.61 22.25 -7.36
CA ASP A 191 -11.78 23.35 -8.31
C ASP A 191 -12.84 23.02 -9.39
N ASN A 192 -13.54 21.89 -9.28
CA ASN A 192 -14.50 21.38 -10.28
C ASN A 192 -13.90 21.25 -11.70
N LYS A 193 -12.67 20.74 -11.78
CA LYS A 193 -11.93 20.50 -13.04
C LYS A 193 -11.63 19.02 -13.23
N PRO A 194 -12.67 18.18 -13.42
CA PRO A 194 -12.53 16.72 -13.37
C PRO A 194 -11.55 16.14 -14.41
N MET A 195 -11.54 16.70 -15.63
CA MET A 195 -10.61 16.23 -16.68
C MET A 195 -9.14 16.46 -16.30
N LYS A 196 -8.83 17.56 -15.59
CA LYS A 196 -7.48 17.81 -15.07
C LYS A 196 -7.15 16.90 -13.89
N ALA A 197 -8.11 16.59 -13.04
CA ALA A 197 -7.95 15.62 -11.96
C ALA A 197 -7.65 14.24 -12.53
N ILE A 198 -8.43 13.77 -13.50
CA ILE A 198 -8.23 12.50 -14.21
C ILE A 198 -6.80 12.43 -14.79
N ALA A 199 -6.35 13.43 -15.54
CA ALA A 199 -5.02 13.43 -16.16
C ALA A 199 -3.88 13.31 -15.10
N ASN A 200 -4.05 13.92 -13.93
CA ASN A 200 -3.07 13.82 -12.85
C ASN A 200 -3.13 12.44 -12.15
N PHE A 201 -4.30 11.85 -11.94
CA PHE A 201 -4.40 10.47 -11.42
C PHE A 201 -3.85 9.45 -12.44
N GLU A 202 -4.10 9.61 -13.74
CA GLU A 202 -3.48 8.78 -14.78
C GLU A 202 -1.95 8.87 -14.72
N THR A 203 -1.41 10.08 -14.47
CA THR A 203 0.04 10.28 -14.25
C THR A 203 0.51 9.52 -13.01
N CYS A 204 -0.22 9.60 -11.88
CA CYS A 204 0.10 8.82 -10.68
C CYS A 204 0.14 7.32 -10.96
N TYR A 205 -0.87 6.83 -11.67
CA TYR A 205 -0.96 5.42 -12.05
C TYR A 205 0.26 4.97 -12.87
N GLN A 206 0.66 5.75 -13.88
CA GLN A 206 1.84 5.43 -14.69
C GLN A 206 3.15 5.46 -13.87
N ILE A 207 3.30 6.42 -12.95
CA ILE A 207 4.46 6.49 -12.06
C ILE A 207 4.50 5.25 -11.15
N ALA A 208 3.38 4.88 -10.55
CA ALA A 208 3.28 3.72 -9.67
C ALA A 208 3.64 2.42 -10.41
N LEU A 209 3.10 2.21 -11.62
CA LEU A 209 3.44 1.06 -12.45
C LEU A 209 4.92 1.00 -12.83
N LYS A 210 5.47 2.14 -13.28
CA LYS A 210 6.90 2.23 -13.66
C LYS A 210 7.81 1.87 -12.50
N ASN A 211 7.40 2.22 -11.28
CA ASN A 211 8.17 1.97 -10.07
C ASN A 211 7.87 0.60 -9.43
N GLY A 212 6.98 -0.22 -10.02
CA GLY A 212 6.58 -1.49 -9.45
C GLY A 212 5.74 -1.37 -8.15
N GLN A 213 5.16 -0.20 -7.89
CA GLN A 213 4.33 0.09 -6.70
C GLN A 213 2.86 -0.21 -7.01
N TYR A 214 2.53 -1.48 -7.12
CA TYR A 214 1.18 -1.91 -7.56
C TYR A 214 0.09 -1.60 -6.54
N ASP A 215 0.41 -1.57 -5.25
CA ASP A 215 -0.46 -1.09 -4.17
C ASP A 215 -0.96 0.33 -4.43
N ARG A 216 -0.04 1.25 -4.75
CA ARG A 216 -0.36 2.64 -5.13
C ARG A 216 -1.12 2.72 -6.45
N ALA A 217 -0.78 1.86 -7.42
CA ALA A 217 -1.50 1.79 -8.68
C ALA A 217 -2.96 1.39 -8.47
N ILE A 218 -3.23 0.37 -7.65
CA ILE A 218 -4.60 -0.08 -7.30
C ILE A 218 -5.37 1.03 -6.58
N PHE A 219 -4.74 1.74 -5.65
CA PHE A 219 -5.37 2.86 -4.95
C PHE A 219 -5.81 3.97 -5.92
N VAL A 220 -4.93 4.37 -6.84
CA VAL A 220 -5.23 5.38 -7.87
C VAL A 220 -6.32 4.90 -8.83
N LEU A 221 -6.31 3.62 -9.23
CA LEU A 221 -7.37 3.07 -10.08
C LEU A 221 -8.76 3.14 -9.44
N LYS A 222 -8.85 3.01 -8.11
CA LYS A 222 -10.14 3.20 -7.41
C LYS A 222 -10.63 4.64 -7.56
N GLN A 223 -9.76 5.63 -7.42
CA GLN A 223 -10.11 7.05 -7.62
C GLN A 223 -10.52 7.34 -9.07
N LEU A 224 -9.78 6.80 -10.04
CA LEU A 224 -10.10 6.93 -11.46
C LEU A 224 -11.43 6.27 -11.82
N ASN A 225 -11.72 5.10 -11.24
CA ASN A 225 -12.96 4.39 -11.49
C ASN A 225 -14.19 5.22 -11.07
N GLU A 226 -14.16 5.85 -9.89
CA GLU A 226 -15.22 6.76 -9.43
C GLU A 226 -15.37 7.94 -10.41
N LEU A 227 -14.27 8.62 -10.76
CA LEU A 227 -14.30 9.77 -11.68
C LEU A 227 -14.79 9.40 -13.09
N TYR A 228 -14.41 8.24 -13.61
CA TYR A 228 -14.87 7.80 -14.92
C TYR A 228 -16.37 7.45 -14.92
N LEU A 229 -16.89 6.90 -13.82
CA LEU A 229 -18.33 6.65 -13.64
C LEU A 229 -19.10 7.97 -13.58
N ASP A 230 -18.69 8.90 -12.73
CA ASP A 230 -19.36 10.18 -12.52
C ASP A 230 -19.43 11.05 -13.79
N HIS A 231 -18.45 10.88 -14.69
CA HIS A 231 -18.37 11.66 -15.92
C HIS A 231 -18.70 10.88 -17.20
N GLY A 232 -19.27 9.66 -17.08
CA GLY A 232 -19.76 8.88 -18.21
C GLY A 232 -18.66 8.39 -19.17
N LEU A 233 -17.41 8.27 -18.72
CA LEU A 233 -16.26 7.89 -19.55
C LEU A 233 -16.18 6.35 -19.73
N GLN A 234 -17.20 5.76 -20.36
CA GLN A 234 -17.40 4.32 -20.45
C GLN A 234 -16.20 3.54 -21.03
N ASN A 235 -15.54 4.08 -22.07
CA ASN A 235 -14.37 3.43 -22.68
C ASN A 235 -13.18 3.35 -21.71
N LYS A 236 -12.96 4.41 -20.90
CA LYS A 236 -11.91 4.44 -19.89
C LYS A 236 -12.26 3.53 -18.71
N LEU A 237 -13.54 3.49 -18.32
CA LEU A 237 -14.06 2.61 -17.28
C LEU A 237 -13.85 1.13 -17.64
N LYS A 238 -14.18 0.75 -18.91
CA LYS A 238 -13.94 -0.61 -19.41
C LYS A 238 -12.47 -0.98 -19.31
N LYS A 239 -11.57 -0.09 -19.73
CA LYS A 239 -10.11 -0.30 -19.65
C LYS A 239 -9.63 -0.48 -18.22
N VAL A 240 -10.15 0.29 -17.25
CA VAL A 240 -9.80 0.13 -15.83
C VAL A 240 -10.24 -1.24 -15.30
N LYS A 241 -11.46 -1.68 -15.63
CA LYS A 241 -11.93 -3.02 -15.25
C LYS A 241 -11.05 -4.12 -15.83
N GLU A 242 -10.70 -4.03 -17.12
CA GLU A 242 -9.78 -4.98 -17.76
C GLU A 242 -8.39 -4.99 -17.08
N LEU A 243 -7.87 -3.83 -16.69
CA LEU A 243 -6.62 -3.74 -15.94
C LEU A 243 -6.73 -4.39 -14.55
N GLN A 244 -7.80 -4.15 -13.81
CA GLN A 244 -8.05 -4.79 -12.52
C GLN A 244 -8.15 -6.31 -12.66
N GLU A 245 -8.89 -6.80 -13.65
CA GLU A 245 -8.97 -8.24 -13.94
C GLU A 245 -7.60 -8.84 -14.31
N ASN A 246 -6.81 -8.11 -15.09
CA ASN A 246 -5.47 -8.56 -15.47
C ASN A 246 -4.52 -8.62 -14.26
N PHE A 247 -4.62 -7.71 -13.27
CA PHE A 247 -3.88 -7.83 -12.02
C PHE A 247 -4.22 -9.12 -11.27
N TYR A 248 -5.51 -9.46 -11.17
CA TYR A 248 -5.92 -10.72 -10.55
C TYR A 248 -5.45 -11.94 -11.34
N LYS A 249 -5.55 -11.90 -12.68
CA LYS A 249 -5.07 -12.98 -13.57
C LYS A 249 -3.56 -13.15 -13.51
N MET A 250 -2.78 -12.08 -13.49
CA MET A 250 -1.31 -12.15 -13.33
C MET A 250 -0.92 -12.74 -11.99
N SER A 251 -1.60 -12.37 -10.92
CA SER A 251 -1.39 -12.97 -9.61
C SER A 251 -1.65 -14.48 -9.63
N TYR A 252 -2.70 -14.92 -10.31
CA TYR A 252 -3.04 -16.33 -10.46
C TYR A 252 -2.07 -17.09 -11.39
N ALA A 253 -1.70 -16.49 -12.52
CA ALA A 253 -0.76 -17.11 -13.47
C ALA A 253 0.64 -17.30 -12.84
N ASN A 254 1.12 -16.32 -12.06
CA ASN A 254 2.39 -16.44 -11.35
C ASN A 254 2.37 -17.54 -10.29
N GLN A 255 1.22 -17.76 -9.63
CA GLN A 255 1.06 -18.90 -8.73
C GLN A 255 1.23 -20.23 -9.47
N ILE A 256 0.57 -20.39 -10.63
CA ILE A 256 0.69 -21.62 -11.44
C ILE A 256 2.14 -21.83 -11.90
N ILE A 257 2.81 -20.77 -12.34
CA ILE A 257 4.20 -20.84 -12.82
C ILE A 257 5.15 -21.30 -11.71
N GLU A 258 4.98 -20.80 -10.48
CA GLU A 258 5.77 -21.26 -9.33
C GLU A 258 5.41 -22.72 -8.93
N GLU A 259 4.12 -23.07 -8.91
CA GLU A 259 3.67 -24.43 -8.59
C GLU A 259 4.23 -25.49 -9.54
N ILE A 260 4.40 -25.13 -10.83
CA ILE A 260 5.01 -26.03 -11.85
C ILE A 260 6.53 -25.86 -12.00
N GLY A 261 7.15 -25.00 -11.17
CA GLY A 261 8.61 -24.82 -11.15
C GLY A 261 9.19 -24.10 -12.36
N LEU A 262 8.38 -23.41 -13.15
CA LEU A 262 8.86 -22.57 -14.25
C LEU A 262 9.41 -21.26 -13.68
N LYS A 263 10.72 -21.05 -13.78
CA LYS A 263 11.34 -19.74 -13.50
C LYS A 263 11.06 -18.82 -14.68
N LEU A 264 10.37 -17.72 -14.44
CA LEU A 264 10.34 -16.60 -15.39
C LEU A 264 11.73 -15.94 -15.37
N ASN A 265 12.50 -16.14 -16.44
CA ASN A 265 13.77 -15.45 -16.70
C ASN A 265 13.55 -13.96 -17.00
#